data_ec72f9f2c51c87ce7fd46cac6a6588cf
#
_entry.id   ec72f9f2c51c87ce7fd46cac6a6588cf
#
_cell.length_a   1.000
_cell.length_b   1.000
_cell.length_c   1.000
_cell.angle_alpha   90.00
_cell.angle_beta   90.00
_cell.angle_gamma   90.00
#
_symmetry.space_group_name_H-M   'P 1'
#
loop_
_entity.id
_entity.type
_entity.pdbx_description
1 polymer ?
#
loop_
_entity_poly.entity_id
_entity_poly.type
_entity_poly.pdbx_seq_one_letter_code
_entity_poly.pdbx_strand_id
1 'polypeptide(L)'
;KPAVLDVQIKRMLKAPKVAALTENFAGQWLMLRNIRSLSPDTGTFRTWDEPLRAAIIRESELFFEHVVQEDRSVLEFLDADYTFVNDRLSYHYGIPNVRGREFRKVKLPDDHRGGVVTQASVLLVTSNPNRTSPVKRGKWVYENILGLTAPPPAPDVPQLEETQLKGTLRQRMEQHRSNPACATCHAKLDPLGFGLENFDAIGKWRDKDEGHAIDASGVLPDGAKFDGPAQMRKVLLAKADLFRRCLAEKLLTFALGRGLEYY
;
A
#
# COMPACT_ATOMS: atom_id res chain seq x y z
N LYS A 1 -1.56 -23.56 29.40
CA LYS A 1 -2.89 -22.99 29.72
C LYS A 1 -3.04 -21.69 28.94
N PRO A 2 -4.20 -21.38 28.30
CA PRO A 2 -4.37 -20.20 27.43
C PRO A 2 -3.94 -18.89 28.09
N ALA A 3 -4.28 -18.66 29.35
CA ALA A 3 -3.94 -17.44 30.07
C ALA A 3 -2.41 -17.23 30.24
N VAL A 4 -1.63 -18.31 30.39
CA VAL A 4 -0.16 -18.18 30.49
C VAL A 4 0.43 -17.83 29.12
N LEU A 5 -0.10 -18.39 28.03
CA LEU A 5 0.34 -18.09 26.68
C LEU A 5 0.08 -16.62 26.34
N ASP A 6 -1.11 -16.10 26.63
CA ASP A 6 -1.47 -14.69 26.41
C ASP A 6 -0.52 -13.73 27.14
N VAL A 7 -0.24 -14.00 28.43
CA VAL A 7 0.73 -13.20 29.19
C VAL A 7 2.13 -13.21 28.56
N GLN A 8 2.60 -14.38 28.07
CA GLN A 8 3.92 -14.47 27.45
C GLN A 8 3.94 -13.77 26.08
N ILE A 9 2.91 -13.89 25.26
CA ILE A 9 2.79 -13.17 23.98
C ILE A 9 2.88 -11.65 24.25
N LYS A 10 2.07 -11.12 25.16
CA LYS A 10 2.09 -9.69 25.51
C LYS A 10 3.46 -9.23 26.02
N ARG A 11 4.12 -10.05 26.83
CA ARG A 11 5.50 -9.76 27.29
C ARG A 11 6.49 -9.71 26.12
N MET A 12 6.39 -10.66 25.18
CA MET A 12 7.29 -10.71 24.02
C MET A 12 7.08 -9.53 23.08
N LEU A 13 5.82 -9.14 22.83
CA LEU A 13 5.47 -8.00 21.98
C LEU A 13 5.96 -6.65 22.57
N LYS A 14 6.14 -6.55 23.90
CA LYS A 14 6.71 -5.38 24.56
C LYS A 14 8.25 -5.43 24.70
N ALA A 15 8.88 -6.51 24.34
CA ALA A 15 10.33 -6.63 24.45
C ALA A 15 11.03 -5.86 23.32
N PRO A 16 12.26 -5.30 23.53
CA PRO A 16 13.01 -4.61 22.48
C PRO A 16 13.25 -5.46 21.23
N LYS A 17 13.28 -6.77 21.37
CA LYS A 17 13.43 -7.73 20.25
C LYS A 17 12.25 -7.72 19.26
N VAL A 18 11.13 -7.09 19.59
CA VAL A 18 10.00 -6.92 18.66
C VAL A 18 10.39 -6.11 17.42
N ALA A 19 11.42 -5.27 17.51
CA ALA A 19 11.99 -4.59 16.35
C ALA A 19 12.34 -5.54 15.21
N ALA A 20 12.83 -6.76 15.54
CA ALA A 20 13.11 -7.78 14.54
C ALA A 20 11.85 -8.26 13.78
N LEU A 21 10.67 -8.24 14.42
CA LEU A 21 9.40 -8.52 13.73
C LEU A 21 9.06 -7.40 12.73
N THR A 22 9.25 -6.15 13.13
CA THR A 22 9.07 -4.99 12.25
C THR A 22 10.02 -5.06 11.04
N GLU A 23 11.31 -5.20 11.27
CA GLU A 23 12.32 -5.22 10.21
C GLU A 23 12.14 -6.40 9.24
N ASN A 24 11.79 -7.56 9.78
CA ASN A 24 11.74 -8.78 8.98
C ASN A 24 10.34 -9.07 8.45
N PHE A 25 9.31 -9.11 9.26
CA PHE A 25 7.96 -9.41 8.79
C PHE A 25 7.35 -8.21 8.06
N ALA A 26 7.23 -7.04 8.72
CA ALA A 26 6.64 -5.87 8.07
C ALA A 26 7.49 -5.41 6.87
N GLY A 27 8.83 -5.47 6.99
CA GLY A 27 9.75 -5.18 5.90
C GLY A 27 9.53 -6.03 4.65
N GLN A 28 9.10 -7.30 4.81
CA GLN A 28 8.74 -8.18 3.69
C GLN A 28 7.29 -7.96 3.25
N TRP A 29 6.34 -7.97 4.17
CA TRP A 29 4.91 -7.82 3.87
C TRP A 29 4.63 -6.53 3.11
N LEU A 30 5.17 -5.40 3.58
CA LEU A 30 5.00 -4.08 2.97
C LEU A 30 6.04 -3.80 1.87
N MET A 31 6.94 -4.75 1.58
CA MET A 31 8.02 -4.63 0.59
C MET A 31 8.99 -3.47 0.87
N LEU A 32 9.16 -3.04 2.13
CA LEU A 32 9.99 -1.88 2.50
C LEU A 32 11.45 -2.06 2.10
N ARG A 33 11.95 -3.29 2.08
CA ARG A 33 13.33 -3.61 1.66
C ARG A 33 13.61 -3.18 0.22
N ASN A 34 12.61 -3.27 -0.65
CA ASN A 34 12.74 -2.93 -2.07
C ASN A 34 12.91 -1.41 -2.28
N ILE A 35 12.41 -0.58 -1.34
CA ILE A 35 12.49 0.89 -1.44
C ILE A 35 13.95 1.37 -1.57
N ARG A 36 14.89 0.67 -0.94
CA ARG A 36 16.31 1.03 -0.96
C ARG A 36 16.94 0.97 -2.36
N SER A 37 16.44 0.11 -3.23
CA SER A 37 16.91 -0.06 -4.61
C SER A 37 16.11 0.73 -5.64
N LEU A 38 14.98 1.36 -5.24
CA LEU A 38 14.16 2.13 -6.16
C LEU A 38 14.78 3.52 -6.41
N SER A 39 14.72 3.95 -7.65
CA SER A 39 15.21 5.27 -8.09
C SER A 39 14.12 5.98 -8.88
N PRO A 40 13.18 6.68 -8.19
CA PRO A 40 12.25 7.56 -8.86
C PRO A 40 12.96 8.59 -9.74
N ASP A 41 12.37 8.89 -10.89
CA ASP A 41 12.89 9.90 -11.78
C ASP A 41 12.84 11.29 -11.15
N THR A 42 14.00 11.84 -10.81
CA THR A 42 14.10 13.16 -10.17
C THR A 42 13.74 14.33 -11.10
N GLY A 43 13.72 14.12 -12.41
CA GLY A 43 13.18 15.06 -13.38
C GLY A 43 11.67 15.23 -13.22
N THR A 44 10.97 14.14 -13.03
CA THR A 44 9.52 14.11 -12.78
C THR A 44 9.18 14.40 -11.31
N PHE A 45 9.89 13.77 -10.37
CA PHE A 45 9.63 13.89 -8.93
C PHE A 45 10.71 14.71 -8.24
N ARG A 46 10.74 16.02 -8.48
CA ARG A 46 11.77 16.96 -8.00
C ARG A 46 11.91 17.03 -6.48
N THR A 47 10.90 16.59 -5.75
CA THR A 47 10.92 16.54 -4.27
C THR A 47 11.45 15.23 -3.71
N TRP A 48 11.84 14.28 -4.57
CA TRP A 48 12.43 13.02 -4.13
C TRP A 48 13.88 13.22 -3.68
N ASP A 49 14.19 12.74 -2.47
CA ASP A 49 15.54 12.77 -1.88
C ASP A 49 15.73 11.62 -0.87
N GLU A 50 16.97 11.40 -0.44
CA GLU A 50 17.27 10.34 0.56
C GLU A 50 16.60 10.59 1.93
N PRO A 51 16.47 11.82 2.46
CA PRO A 51 15.67 12.05 3.65
C PRO A 51 14.21 11.62 3.52
N LEU A 52 13.59 11.82 2.35
CA LEU A 52 12.22 11.33 2.12
C LEU A 52 12.18 9.81 2.04
N ARG A 53 13.12 9.17 1.34
CA ARG A 53 13.25 7.70 1.29
C ARG A 53 13.31 7.11 2.70
N ALA A 54 14.18 7.63 3.53
CA ALA A 54 14.32 7.17 4.92
C ALA A 54 13.04 7.40 5.73
N ALA A 55 12.37 8.55 5.52
CA ALA A 55 11.17 8.92 6.26
C ALA A 55 9.97 8.03 5.93
N ILE A 56 9.75 7.68 4.66
CA ILE A 56 8.62 6.81 4.27
C ILE A 56 8.81 5.37 4.75
N ILE A 57 10.06 4.88 4.82
CA ILE A 57 10.34 3.57 5.41
C ILE A 57 10.01 3.61 6.91
N ARG A 58 10.54 4.62 7.61
CA ARG A 58 10.37 4.74 9.05
C ARG A 58 8.92 4.97 9.48
N GLU A 59 8.13 5.66 8.69
CA GLU A 59 6.68 5.77 8.88
C GLU A 59 6.02 4.41 9.02
N SER A 60 6.26 3.54 8.05
CA SER A 60 5.63 2.21 7.99
C SER A 60 6.11 1.30 9.11
N GLU A 61 7.39 1.38 9.47
CA GLU A 61 7.94 0.67 10.61
C GLU A 61 7.26 1.11 11.91
N LEU A 62 7.21 2.42 12.17
CA LEU A 62 6.60 2.98 13.38
C LEU A 62 5.10 2.69 13.45
N PHE A 63 4.41 2.72 12.31
CA PHE A 63 3.00 2.39 12.25
C PHE A 63 2.76 0.92 12.62
N PHE A 64 3.55 0.01 12.08
CA PHE A 64 3.49 -1.42 12.44
C PHE A 64 3.84 -1.65 13.91
N GLU A 65 4.94 -1.06 14.38
CA GLU A 65 5.37 -1.13 15.78
C GLU A 65 4.26 -0.68 16.74
N HIS A 66 3.62 0.44 16.43
CA HIS A 66 2.54 0.98 17.26
C HIS A 66 1.33 0.04 17.34
N VAL A 67 0.89 -0.51 16.21
CA VAL A 67 -0.24 -1.45 16.20
C VAL A 67 0.09 -2.69 17.05
N VAL A 68 1.31 -3.23 16.92
CA VAL A 68 1.75 -4.44 17.62
C VAL A 68 1.98 -4.20 19.11
N GLN A 69 2.72 -3.14 19.47
CA GLN A 69 3.14 -2.90 20.85
C GLN A 69 2.01 -2.39 21.75
N GLU A 70 1.09 -1.61 21.17
CA GLU A 70 -0.06 -1.07 21.88
C GLU A 70 -1.29 -2.00 21.82
N ASP A 71 -1.13 -3.23 21.30
CA ASP A 71 -2.19 -4.24 21.17
C ASP A 71 -3.44 -3.68 20.47
N ARG A 72 -3.19 -2.91 19.38
CA ARG A 72 -4.23 -2.24 18.61
C ARG A 72 -4.91 -3.21 17.65
N SER A 73 -6.11 -2.85 17.19
CA SER A 73 -6.78 -3.64 16.17
C SER A 73 -5.94 -3.72 14.88
N VAL A 74 -5.74 -4.92 14.35
CA VAL A 74 -5.08 -5.11 13.03
C VAL A 74 -5.84 -4.41 11.90
N LEU A 75 -7.11 -4.07 12.09
CA LEU A 75 -7.88 -3.31 11.09
C LEU A 75 -7.39 -1.88 10.92
N GLU A 76 -6.59 -1.35 11.86
CA GLU A 76 -5.91 -0.07 11.69
C GLU A 76 -4.91 -0.08 10.53
N PHE A 77 -4.40 -1.27 10.13
CA PHE A 77 -3.63 -1.38 8.90
C PHE A 77 -4.45 -1.07 7.64
N LEU A 78 -5.77 -1.24 7.68
CA LEU A 78 -6.65 -0.88 6.56
C LEU A 78 -7.09 0.57 6.60
N ASP A 79 -7.43 1.06 7.79
CA ASP A 79 -7.94 2.42 7.97
C ASP A 79 -7.64 2.94 9.37
N ALA A 80 -6.81 3.96 9.46
CA ALA A 80 -6.47 4.66 10.68
C ALA A 80 -6.47 6.16 10.41
N ASP A 81 -6.93 6.96 11.38
CA ASP A 81 -7.00 8.42 11.28
C ASP A 81 -5.69 9.10 11.71
N TYR A 82 -4.58 8.35 11.77
CA TYR A 82 -3.27 8.83 12.20
C TYR A 82 -2.14 8.19 11.39
N THR A 83 -0.98 8.83 11.44
CA THR A 83 0.29 8.28 10.95
C THR A 83 1.47 8.80 11.78
N PHE A 84 2.69 8.43 11.40
CA PHE A 84 3.95 8.86 12.03
C PHE A 84 4.78 9.66 11.04
N VAL A 85 5.06 10.91 11.38
CA VAL A 85 5.83 11.80 10.50
C VAL A 85 6.88 12.59 11.26
N ASN A 86 7.96 12.92 10.55
CA ASN A 86 8.86 14.02 10.88
C ASN A 86 8.57 15.22 9.96
N ASP A 87 9.36 16.30 10.05
CA ASP A 87 9.21 17.49 9.21
C ASP A 87 9.28 17.19 7.71
N ARG A 88 10.20 16.31 7.28
CA ARG A 88 10.38 15.97 5.87
C ARG A 88 9.15 15.25 5.28
N LEU A 89 8.61 14.28 6.02
CA LEU A 89 7.45 13.51 5.55
C LEU A 89 6.16 14.33 5.68
N SER A 90 6.03 15.14 6.74
CA SER A 90 4.86 16.01 6.91
C SER A 90 4.75 17.04 5.78
N TYR A 91 5.89 17.62 5.36
CA TYR A 91 5.94 18.48 4.17
C TYR A 91 5.47 17.75 2.91
N HIS A 92 5.94 16.52 2.72
CA HIS A 92 5.54 15.69 1.57
C HIS A 92 4.04 15.37 1.55
N TYR A 93 3.45 15.13 2.72
CA TYR A 93 2.03 14.83 2.86
C TYR A 93 1.13 16.07 2.97
N GLY A 94 1.70 17.26 3.09
CA GLY A 94 0.94 18.49 3.33
C GLY A 94 0.37 18.58 4.75
N ILE A 95 0.93 17.87 5.73
CA ILE A 95 0.50 17.92 7.13
C ILE A 95 1.16 19.11 7.81
N PRO A 96 0.39 20.10 8.31
CA PRO A 96 0.95 21.31 8.89
C PRO A 96 1.51 21.10 10.31
N ASN A 97 2.31 22.06 10.76
CA ASN A 97 2.75 22.20 12.15
C ASN A 97 3.66 21.08 12.71
N VAL A 98 4.29 20.27 11.87
CA VAL A 98 5.32 19.31 12.25
C VAL A 98 6.69 19.89 11.96
N ARG A 99 7.56 19.94 12.98
CA ARG A 99 8.94 20.47 12.88
C ARG A 99 9.93 19.52 13.52
N GLY A 100 11.13 19.46 12.93
CA GLY A 100 12.25 18.68 13.44
C GLY A 100 12.27 17.24 12.95
N ARG A 101 13.41 16.58 13.16
CA ARG A 101 13.72 15.26 12.60
C ARG A 101 13.03 14.10 13.32
N GLU A 102 12.58 14.35 14.55
CA GLU A 102 11.95 13.32 15.40
C GLU A 102 10.56 12.98 14.88
N PHE A 103 10.30 11.69 14.74
CA PHE A 103 8.98 11.19 14.35
C PHE A 103 7.99 11.32 15.51
N ARG A 104 6.77 11.68 15.16
CA ARG A 104 5.65 11.75 16.10
C ARG A 104 4.37 11.24 15.46
N LYS A 105 3.53 10.66 16.29
CA LYS A 105 2.17 10.30 15.90
C LYS A 105 1.37 11.58 15.69
N VAL A 106 0.72 11.70 14.53
CA VAL A 106 -0.15 12.83 14.17
C VAL A 106 -1.50 12.32 13.68
N LYS A 107 -2.56 13.05 14.01
CA LYS A 107 -3.85 12.84 13.38
C LYS A 107 -3.80 13.34 11.94
N LEU A 108 -4.38 12.58 11.02
CA LEU A 108 -4.48 12.99 9.63
C LEU A 108 -5.46 14.17 9.47
N PRO A 109 -5.14 15.19 8.65
CA PRO A 109 -5.97 16.38 8.52
C PRO A 109 -7.27 16.13 7.75
N ASP A 110 -7.31 15.09 6.94
CA ASP A 110 -8.42 14.72 6.06
C ASP A 110 -8.49 13.19 5.90
N ASP A 111 -9.38 12.72 5.03
CA ASP A 111 -9.59 11.31 4.74
C ASP A 111 -8.85 10.82 3.48
N HIS A 112 -7.96 11.63 2.89
CA HIS A 112 -7.15 11.20 1.76
C HIS A 112 -6.29 10.00 2.11
N ARG A 113 -5.67 10.02 3.30
CA ARG A 113 -4.82 8.94 3.81
C ARG A 113 -5.47 8.17 4.93
N GLY A 114 -4.98 6.97 5.15
CA GLY A 114 -5.37 6.10 6.25
C GLY A 114 -4.88 4.67 6.02
N GLY A 115 -4.32 4.06 7.04
CA GLY A 115 -3.74 2.72 6.94
C GLY A 115 -2.57 2.60 5.96
N VAL A 116 -2.06 1.36 5.78
CA VAL A 116 -0.83 1.11 5.01
C VAL A 116 -1.00 1.31 3.50
N VAL A 117 -2.20 1.12 2.96
CA VAL A 117 -2.44 1.19 1.51
C VAL A 117 -2.22 2.58 0.92
N THR A 118 -2.25 3.62 1.76
CA THR A 118 -2.03 5.01 1.36
C THR A 118 -0.71 5.59 1.87
N GLN A 119 0.14 4.79 2.52
CA GLN A 119 1.48 5.22 2.88
C GLN A 119 2.37 5.34 1.65
N ALA A 120 3.23 6.34 1.62
CA ALA A 120 4.11 6.59 0.48
C ALA A 120 5.05 5.41 0.18
N SER A 121 5.40 4.60 1.18
CA SER A 121 6.17 3.37 1.03
C SER A 121 5.50 2.37 0.09
N VAL A 122 4.22 2.05 0.35
CA VAL A 122 3.42 1.11 -0.46
C VAL A 122 3.16 1.69 -1.85
N LEU A 123 2.82 2.98 -1.94
CA LEU A 123 2.57 3.67 -3.20
C LEU A 123 3.81 3.71 -4.09
N LEU A 124 5.00 3.87 -3.49
CA LEU A 124 6.27 3.88 -4.21
C LEU A 124 6.64 2.49 -4.74
N VAL A 125 6.62 1.44 -3.91
CA VAL A 125 7.00 0.09 -4.36
C VAL A 125 6.06 -0.49 -5.40
N THR A 126 4.88 0.10 -5.54
CA THR A 126 3.85 -0.30 -6.49
C THR A 126 3.74 0.65 -7.69
N SER A 127 4.75 1.46 -7.91
CA SER A 127 4.83 2.40 -9.05
C SER A 127 6.00 2.07 -9.97
N ASN A 128 6.05 2.75 -11.11
CA ASN A 128 7.22 2.79 -11.99
C ASN A 128 8.10 4.01 -11.63
N PRO A 129 9.37 4.07 -12.06
CA PRO A 129 10.24 5.18 -11.72
C PRO A 129 9.71 6.57 -12.13
N ASN A 130 8.97 6.65 -13.22
CA ASN A 130 8.50 7.91 -13.80
C ASN A 130 6.97 8.12 -13.72
N ARG A 131 6.20 7.11 -13.32
CA ARG A 131 4.73 7.18 -13.27
C ARG A 131 4.13 6.16 -12.31
N THR A 132 2.85 6.32 -12.00
CA THR A 132 2.05 5.33 -11.28
C THR A 132 1.80 4.06 -12.11
N SER A 133 1.41 2.99 -11.43
CA SER A 133 0.98 1.76 -12.06
C SER A 133 -0.26 1.20 -11.37
N PRO A 134 -1.48 1.49 -11.87
CA PRO A 134 -2.70 0.94 -11.31
C PRO A 134 -2.66 -0.59 -11.18
N VAL A 135 -2.11 -1.29 -12.17
CA VAL A 135 -1.97 -2.75 -12.13
C VAL A 135 -1.11 -3.22 -10.95
N LYS A 136 0.07 -2.62 -10.74
CA LYS A 136 0.96 -2.99 -9.61
C LYS A 136 0.30 -2.65 -8.26
N ARG A 137 -0.33 -1.47 -8.14
CA ARG A 137 -1.09 -1.05 -6.95
C ARG A 137 -2.23 -2.00 -6.65
N GLY A 138 -3.05 -2.28 -7.65
CA GLY A 138 -4.18 -3.18 -7.52
C GLY A 138 -3.75 -4.61 -7.19
N LYS A 139 -2.72 -5.12 -7.85
CA LYS A 139 -2.15 -6.44 -7.54
C LYS A 139 -1.66 -6.51 -6.09
N TRP A 140 -0.95 -5.48 -5.64
CA TRP A 140 -0.45 -5.45 -4.27
C TRP A 140 -1.60 -5.49 -3.24
N VAL A 141 -2.65 -4.68 -3.43
CA VAL A 141 -3.84 -4.71 -2.55
C VAL A 141 -4.53 -6.07 -2.62
N TYR A 142 -4.70 -6.62 -3.82
CA TYR A 142 -5.34 -7.91 -4.04
C TYR A 142 -4.61 -9.06 -3.32
N GLU A 143 -3.27 -9.10 -3.39
CA GLU A 143 -2.46 -10.19 -2.82
C GLU A 143 -2.05 -9.95 -1.36
N ASN A 144 -1.79 -8.71 -0.96
CA ASN A 144 -1.22 -8.42 0.37
C ASN A 144 -2.26 -7.95 1.40
N ILE A 145 -3.43 -7.50 0.93
CA ILE A 145 -4.53 -7.11 1.80
C ILE A 145 -5.67 -8.14 1.73
N LEU A 146 -6.11 -8.50 0.53
CA LEU A 146 -7.24 -9.42 0.38
C LEU A 146 -6.83 -10.90 0.41
N GLY A 147 -5.54 -11.22 0.31
CA GLY A 147 -5.02 -12.59 0.33
C GLY A 147 -5.46 -13.44 -0.88
N LEU A 148 -5.80 -12.78 -1.97
CA LEU A 148 -6.24 -13.42 -3.19
C LEU A 148 -5.06 -13.57 -4.16
N THR A 149 -5.05 -14.64 -4.95
CA THR A 149 -3.98 -14.89 -5.93
C THR A 149 -4.33 -14.28 -7.27
N ALA A 150 -3.51 -13.35 -7.75
CA ALA A 150 -3.62 -12.87 -9.11
C ALA A 150 -3.08 -13.95 -10.08
N PRO A 151 -3.78 -14.24 -11.19
CA PRO A 151 -3.24 -15.14 -12.19
C PRO A 151 -1.92 -14.56 -12.77
N PRO A 152 -0.99 -15.42 -13.20
CA PRO A 152 0.22 -14.95 -13.86
C PRO A 152 -0.14 -14.17 -15.13
N PRO A 153 0.65 -13.15 -15.52
CA PRO A 153 0.46 -12.47 -16.78
C PRO A 153 0.59 -13.48 -17.94
N ALA A 154 -0.15 -13.26 -19.02
CA ALA A 154 0.03 -14.03 -20.23
C ALA A 154 1.47 -13.83 -20.76
N PRO A 155 2.07 -14.86 -21.39
CA PRO A 155 3.35 -14.66 -22.07
C PRO A 155 3.18 -13.60 -23.18
N ASP A 156 4.22 -12.84 -23.43
CA ASP A 156 4.31 -11.84 -24.51
C ASP A 156 3.32 -10.65 -24.40
N VAL A 157 2.95 -10.27 -23.18
CA VAL A 157 2.16 -9.04 -22.95
C VAL A 157 3.05 -7.80 -23.18
N PRO A 158 2.76 -6.96 -24.19
CA PRO A 158 3.52 -5.74 -24.41
C PRO A 158 3.36 -4.77 -23.23
N GLN A 159 4.43 -4.05 -22.91
CA GLN A 159 4.38 -2.98 -21.91
C GLN A 159 3.42 -1.88 -22.40
N LEU A 160 2.74 -1.20 -21.45
CA LEU A 160 1.82 -0.11 -21.80
C LEU A 160 2.51 1.01 -22.60
N GLU A 161 3.79 1.24 -22.31
CA GLU A 161 4.64 2.24 -22.97
C GLU A 161 4.98 1.87 -24.43
N GLU A 162 4.97 0.59 -24.76
CA GLU A 162 5.24 0.10 -26.12
C GLU A 162 4.02 0.24 -27.03
N THR A 163 2.87 0.59 -26.43
CA THR A 163 1.62 0.77 -27.18
C THR A 163 1.36 2.26 -27.41
N GLN A 164 1.04 2.66 -28.66
CA GLN A 164 0.70 4.06 -28.99
C GLN A 164 -0.73 4.43 -28.57
N LEU A 165 -1.09 4.15 -27.29
CA LEU A 165 -2.40 4.45 -26.75
C LEU A 165 -2.51 5.94 -26.39
N LYS A 166 -3.69 6.52 -26.58
CA LYS A 166 -3.95 7.96 -26.35
C LYS A 166 -4.92 8.17 -25.21
N GLY A 167 -4.86 9.37 -24.61
CA GLY A 167 -5.76 9.77 -23.53
C GLY A 167 -5.15 9.62 -22.14
N THR A 168 -5.97 9.73 -21.11
CA THR A 168 -5.57 9.56 -19.71
C THR A 168 -5.01 8.16 -19.46
N LEU A 169 -4.26 7.97 -18.36
CA LEU A 169 -3.76 6.65 -17.98
C LEU A 169 -4.89 5.62 -17.92
N ARG A 170 -6.05 5.98 -17.35
CA ARG A 170 -7.24 5.11 -17.31
C ARG A 170 -7.70 4.72 -18.70
N GLN A 171 -7.86 5.67 -19.62
CA GLN A 171 -8.29 5.40 -20.99
C GLN A 171 -7.30 4.51 -21.73
N ARG A 172 -6.01 4.74 -21.56
CA ARG A 172 -4.96 3.86 -22.13
C ARG A 172 -5.05 2.44 -21.60
N MET A 173 -5.28 2.27 -20.31
CA MET A 173 -5.46 0.94 -19.72
C MET A 173 -6.76 0.26 -20.17
N GLU A 174 -7.84 1.01 -20.34
CA GLU A 174 -9.10 0.50 -20.86
C GLU A 174 -8.98 0.02 -22.32
N GLN A 175 -8.24 0.76 -23.13
CA GLN A 175 -7.90 0.31 -24.50
C GLN A 175 -7.05 -0.99 -24.47
N HIS A 176 -6.03 -1.05 -23.60
CA HIS A 176 -5.19 -2.24 -23.46
C HIS A 176 -6.01 -3.48 -23.04
N ARG A 177 -6.90 -3.36 -22.07
CA ARG A 177 -7.73 -4.48 -21.59
C ARG A 177 -8.89 -4.87 -22.52
N SER A 178 -9.09 -4.18 -23.64
CA SER A 178 -10.04 -4.63 -24.67
C SER A 178 -9.67 -5.98 -25.27
N ASN A 179 -8.40 -6.39 -25.14
CA ASN A 179 -7.95 -7.75 -25.44
C ASN A 179 -8.51 -8.72 -24.36
N PRO A 180 -9.31 -9.75 -24.74
CA PRO A 180 -9.90 -10.70 -23.80
C PRO A 180 -8.87 -11.43 -22.92
N ALA A 181 -7.67 -11.69 -23.44
CA ALA A 181 -6.58 -12.31 -22.67
C ALA A 181 -6.12 -11.45 -21.49
N CYS A 182 -6.21 -10.12 -21.62
CA CYS A 182 -5.84 -9.15 -20.57
C CYS A 182 -7.00 -8.87 -19.61
N ALA A 183 -8.23 -8.89 -20.10
CA ALA A 183 -9.43 -8.44 -19.38
C ALA A 183 -9.66 -9.19 -18.05
N THR A 184 -9.41 -10.49 -18.00
CA THR A 184 -9.70 -11.33 -16.82
C THR A 184 -8.89 -10.91 -15.59
N CYS A 185 -7.60 -10.55 -15.76
CA CYS A 185 -6.74 -10.06 -14.68
C CYS A 185 -7.08 -8.62 -14.34
N HIS A 186 -7.17 -7.77 -15.38
CA HIS A 186 -7.39 -6.33 -15.20
C HIS A 186 -8.73 -6.00 -14.53
N ALA A 187 -9.80 -6.75 -14.79
CA ALA A 187 -11.10 -6.56 -14.13
C ALA A 187 -11.02 -6.69 -12.59
N LYS A 188 -10.06 -7.46 -12.06
CA LYS A 188 -9.87 -7.67 -10.62
C LYS A 188 -8.92 -6.66 -10.00
N LEU A 189 -7.88 -6.26 -10.74
CA LEU A 189 -6.77 -5.48 -10.22
C LEU A 189 -6.95 -3.98 -10.46
N ASP A 190 -7.33 -3.58 -11.67
CA ASP A 190 -7.40 -2.18 -12.06
C ASP A 190 -8.30 -1.31 -11.16
N PRO A 191 -9.51 -1.76 -10.76
CA PRO A 191 -10.33 -0.94 -9.89
C PRO A 191 -9.62 -0.54 -8.59
N LEU A 192 -8.94 -1.51 -7.93
CA LEU A 192 -8.18 -1.25 -6.71
C LEU A 192 -7.01 -0.28 -6.95
N GLY A 193 -6.36 -0.39 -8.09
CA GLY A 193 -5.27 0.51 -8.47
C GLY A 193 -5.76 1.92 -8.77
N PHE A 194 -6.85 2.06 -9.52
CA PHE A 194 -7.44 3.36 -9.82
C PHE A 194 -7.89 4.10 -8.57
N GLY A 195 -8.40 3.40 -7.55
CA GLY A 195 -8.74 4.00 -6.26
C GLY A 195 -7.57 4.70 -5.55
N LEU A 196 -6.33 4.49 -6.00
CA LEU A 196 -5.12 5.10 -5.46
C LEU A 196 -4.46 6.12 -6.40
N GLU A 197 -5.05 6.45 -7.55
CA GLU A 197 -4.43 7.34 -8.56
C GLU A 197 -4.35 8.81 -8.13
N ASN A 198 -5.11 9.22 -7.11
CA ASN A 198 -4.89 10.51 -6.46
C ASN A 198 -3.51 10.62 -5.75
N PHE A 199 -2.75 9.54 -5.69
CA PHE A 199 -1.37 9.60 -5.24
C PHE A 199 -0.42 9.39 -6.43
N ASP A 200 0.58 10.25 -6.56
CA ASP A 200 1.64 10.08 -7.55
C ASP A 200 2.55 8.88 -7.23
N ALA A 201 3.60 8.66 -8.02
CA ALA A 201 4.47 7.50 -7.85
C ALA A 201 5.34 7.53 -6.58
N ILE A 202 5.53 8.70 -5.97
CA ILE A 202 6.21 8.85 -4.67
C ILE A 202 5.24 9.07 -3.50
N GLY A 203 3.94 8.86 -3.74
CA GLY A 203 2.90 8.93 -2.72
C GLY A 203 2.43 10.35 -2.36
N LYS A 204 2.72 11.38 -3.15
CA LYS A 204 2.18 12.72 -2.96
C LYS A 204 0.77 12.80 -3.52
N TRP A 205 -0.13 13.52 -2.83
CA TRP A 205 -1.49 13.76 -3.32
C TRP A 205 -1.51 14.61 -4.58
N ARG A 206 -2.38 14.28 -5.53
CA ARG A 206 -2.64 15.01 -6.76
C ARG A 206 -4.11 14.88 -7.19
N ASP A 207 -4.68 15.95 -7.75
CA ASP A 207 -6.05 15.96 -8.32
C ASP A 207 -6.03 15.79 -9.83
N LYS A 208 -4.87 15.98 -10.46
CA LYS A 208 -4.69 15.90 -11.91
C LYS A 208 -3.46 15.08 -12.27
N ASP A 209 -3.52 14.42 -13.41
CA ASP A 209 -2.41 13.75 -14.07
C ASP A 209 -2.33 14.18 -15.54
N GLU A 210 -1.16 14.63 -16.02
CA GLU A 210 -0.96 15.14 -17.39
C GLU A 210 -2.02 16.21 -17.78
N GLY A 211 -2.45 17.06 -16.82
CA GLY A 211 -3.46 18.11 -17.03
C GLY A 211 -4.92 17.66 -16.94
N HIS A 212 -5.20 16.37 -16.90
CA HIS A 212 -6.54 15.80 -16.80
C HIS A 212 -6.92 15.53 -15.34
N ALA A 213 -8.20 15.73 -14.98
CA ALA A 213 -8.73 15.33 -13.69
C ALA A 213 -8.61 13.80 -13.52
N ILE A 214 -8.25 13.38 -12.32
CA ILE A 214 -8.12 11.96 -12.01
C ILE A 214 -9.51 11.38 -11.74
N ASP A 215 -9.83 10.30 -12.42
CA ASP A 215 -10.96 9.42 -12.11
C ASP A 215 -10.45 8.24 -11.27
N ALA A 216 -10.67 8.34 -9.95
CA ALA A 216 -10.28 7.33 -8.97
C ALA A 216 -11.41 6.35 -8.63
N SER A 217 -12.47 6.33 -9.43
CA SER A 217 -13.60 5.41 -9.23
C SER A 217 -13.22 3.95 -9.52
N GLY A 218 -13.87 3.01 -8.85
CA GLY A 218 -13.69 1.59 -9.08
C GLY A 218 -14.95 0.79 -8.76
N VAL A 219 -15.11 -0.31 -9.48
CA VAL A 219 -16.16 -1.32 -9.22
C VAL A 219 -15.48 -2.68 -9.13
N LEU A 220 -15.58 -3.32 -7.97
CA LEU A 220 -15.02 -4.66 -7.77
C LEU A 220 -15.93 -5.74 -8.42
N PRO A 221 -15.42 -6.96 -8.68
CA PRO A 221 -16.20 -8.04 -9.29
C PRO A 221 -17.47 -8.42 -8.51
N ASP A 222 -17.50 -8.18 -7.20
CA ASP A 222 -18.67 -8.42 -6.34
C ASP A 222 -19.67 -7.25 -6.34
N GLY A 223 -19.44 -6.24 -7.17
CA GLY A 223 -20.31 -5.06 -7.30
C GLY A 223 -20.05 -3.93 -6.31
N ALA A 224 -19.10 -4.08 -5.36
CA ALA A 224 -18.73 -3.02 -4.45
C ALA A 224 -18.11 -1.84 -5.22
N LYS A 225 -18.64 -0.63 -4.97
CA LYS A 225 -18.24 0.61 -5.66
C LYS A 225 -17.53 1.54 -4.70
N PHE A 226 -16.60 2.33 -5.23
CA PHE A 226 -15.92 3.41 -4.50
C PHE A 226 -15.45 4.49 -5.47
N ASP A 227 -15.22 5.66 -4.92
CA ASP A 227 -14.57 6.78 -5.60
C ASP A 227 -13.48 7.32 -4.67
N GLY A 228 -12.23 7.13 -5.08
CA GLY A 228 -11.05 7.53 -4.36
C GLY A 228 -10.66 6.62 -3.17
N PRO A 229 -9.52 6.95 -2.52
CA PRO A 229 -8.90 6.10 -1.51
C PRO A 229 -9.73 5.97 -0.22
N ALA A 230 -10.47 7.02 0.18
CA ALA A 230 -11.28 7.00 1.39
C ALA A 230 -12.41 5.95 1.30
N GLN A 231 -13.14 5.94 0.17
CA GLN A 231 -14.22 4.96 -0.03
C GLN A 231 -13.65 3.57 -0.28
N MET A 232 -12.52 3.46 -0.98
CA MET A 232 -11.85 2.17 -1.17
C MET A 232 -11.46 1.53 0.17
N ARG A 233 -10.90 2.29 1.13
CA ARG A 233 -10.59 1.77 2.47
C ARG A 233 -11.84 1.25 3.19
N LYS A 234 -12.99 1.91 3.06
CA LYS A 234 -14.27 1.42 3.61
C LYS A 234 -14.68 0.09 2.97
N VAL A 235 -14.49 -0.06 1.67
CA VAL A 235 -14.74 -1.34 0.97
C VAL A 235 -13.79 -2.43 1.46
N LEU A 236 -12.51 -2.10 1.69
CA LEU A 236 -11.54 -3.05 2.27
C LEU A 236 -11.91 -3.44 3.71
N LEU A 237 -12.36 -2.48 4.53
CA LEU A 237 -12.86 -2.77 5.88
C LEU A 237 -14.10 -3.67 5.88
N ALA A 238 -15.01 -3.53 4.91
CA ALA A 238 -16.13 -4.44 4.75
C ALA A 238 -15.69 -5.89 4.42
N LYS A 239 -14.45 -6.07 3.97
CA LYS A 239 -13.80 -7.37 3.69
C LYS A 239 -12.77 -7.74 4.77
N ALA A 240 -12.96 -7.28 5.99
CA ALA A 240 -12.03 -7.46 7.11
C ALA A 240 -11.63 -8.92 7.36
N ASP A 241 -12.52 -9.87 7.12
CA ASP A 241 -12.22 -11.30 7.31
C ASP A 241 -11.18 -11.82 6.32
N LEU A 242 -11.24 -11.37 5.06
CA LEU A 242 -10.19 -11.67 4.07
C LEU A 242 -8.84 -11.11 4.54
N PHE A 243 -8.82 -9.87 5.01
CA PHE A 243 -7.59 -9.25 5.51
C PHE A 243 -7.02 -9.98 6.73
N ARG A 244 -7.85 -10.29 7.74
CA ARG A 244 -7.41 -11.02 8.94
C ARG A 244 -6.80 -12.37 8.57
N ARG A 245 -7.45 -13.09 7.66
CA ARG A 245 -6.95 -14.37 7.14
C ARG A 245 -5.61 -14.18 6.42
N CYS A 246 -5.53 -13.22 5.48
CA CYS A 246 -4.31 -12.92 4.74
C CYS A 246 -3.14 -12.60 5.68
N LEU A 247 -3.35 -11.73 6.67
CA LEU A 247 -2.31 -11.35 7.63
C LEU A 247 -1.88 -12.55 8.48
N ALA A 248 -2.82 -13.38 8.95
CA ALA A 248 -2.52 -14.58 9.72
C ALA A 248 -1.72 -15.59 8.91
N GLU A 249 -2.09 -15.85 7.65
CA GLU A 249 -1.38 -16.76 6.76
C GLU A 249 0.06 -16.27 6.47
N LYS A 250 0.25 -14.97 6.25
CA LYS A 250 1.57 -14.37 6.07
C LYS A 250 2.44 -14.46 7.34
N LEU A 251 1.85 -14.20 8.52
CA LEU A 251 2.55 -14.34 9.80
C LEU A 251 2.96 -15.80 10.06
N LEU A 252 2.07 -16.76 9.79
CA LEU A 252 2.38 -18.19 9.94
C LEU A 252 3.47 -18.63 8.96
N THR A 253 3.37 -18.22 7.69
CA THR A 253 4.41 -18.49 6.68
C THR A 253 5.76 -17.94 7.11
N PHE A 254 5.79 -16.70 7.64
CA PHE A 254 7.00 -16.09 8.17
C PHE A 254 7.56 -16.85 9.38
N ALA A 255 6.69 -17.22 10.33
CA ALA A 255 7.10 -17.93 11.53
C ALA A 255 7.64 -19.35 11.26
N LEU A 256 7.05 -20.04 10.28
CA LEU A 256 7.42 -21.40 9.90
C LEU A 256 8.59 -21.45 8.89
N GLY A 257 8.89 -20.34 8.21
CA GLY A 257 9.89 -20.26 7.15
C GLY A 257 9.53 -21.08 5.89
N ARG A 258 8.27 -21.48 5.74
CA ARG A 258 7.74 -22.24 4.59
C ARG A 258 6.31 -21.88 4.29
N GLY A 259 5.85 -22.19 3.07
CA GLY A 259 4.45 -22.06 2.70
C GLY A 259 3.52 -22.91 3.56
N LEU A 260 2.26 -22.50 3.62
CA LEU A 260 1.21 -23.27 4.28
C LEU A 260 0.64 -24.29 3.27
N GLU A 261 0.65 -25.55 3.66
CA GLU A 261 0.12 -26.64 2.87
C GLU A 261 -1.06 -27.28 3.63
N TYR A 262 -2.06 -27.71 2.87
CA TYR A 262 -3.24 -28.38 3.42
C TYR A 262 -3.00 -29.90 3.43
N TYR A 263 -2.61 -30.45 4.56
CA TYR A 263 -2.68 -31.90 4.89
C TYR A 263 -3.04 -32.15 6.32
#